data_8f13599a995136b6222ba9ac78738775
#
_entry.id   8f13599a995136b6222ba9ac78738775
#
_cell.length_a   1.000
_cell.length_b   1.000
_cell.length_c   1.000
_cell.angle_alpha   90.00
_cell.angle_beta   90.00
_cell.angle_gamma   90.00
#
_symmetry.space_group_name_H-M   'P 1'
#
loop_
_entity.id
_entity.type
_entity.pdbx_description
1 polymer ?
#
loop_
_entity_poly.entity_id
_entity_poly.type
_entity_poly.pdbx_seq_one_letter_code
_entity_poly.pdbx_strand_id
1 'polypeptide(L)'
;MPSSKLEKYVTVLEALVLQPRKLDSIAYKVKMEVNSVKRSLDFLISNELVEKRRLSGKHEVYAVTERGLSVYKTLRTLRYLEKLKKTLPVVEEAREVTSMLTEQPRKFKESQ
;
A
#
# COMPACT_ATOMS: atom_id res chain seq x y z
N MET A 1 -17.72 -6.24 4.49
CA MET A 1 -16.60 -7.14 4.59
C MET A 1 -15.51 -6.59 5.49
N PRO A 2 -15.09 -7.36 6.47
CA PRO A 2 -13.99 -6.87 7.30
C PRO A 2 -12.72 -6.80 6.48
N SER A 3 -12.01 -5.71 6.63
CA SER A 3 -10.75 -5.53 5.95
C SER A 3 -9.68 -6.42 6.58
N SER A 4 -8.82 -6.99 5.77
CA SER A 4 -7.67 -7.70 6.28
C SER A 4 -6.72 -6.71 6.94
N LYS A 5 -5.79 -7.21 7.74
CA LYS A 5 -4.79 -6.35 8.35
C LYS A 5 -3.98 -5.62 7.29
N LEU A 6 -3.65 -6.34 6.21
CA LEU A 6 -2.89 -5.74 5.12
C LEU A 6 -3.64 -4.57 4.49
N GLU A 7 -4.93 -4.72 4.26
CA GLU A 7 -5.72 -3.64 3.70
C GLU A 7 -5.75 -2.44 4.62
N LYS A 8 -5.83 -2.65 5.92
CA LYS A 8 -5.80 -1.56 6.88
C LYS A 8 -4.48 -0.81 6.81
N TYR A 9 -3.37 -1.54 6.73
CA TYR A 9 -2.06 -0.91 6.61
C TYR A 9 -1.95 -0.10 5.34
N VAL A 10 -2.40 -0.64 4.22
CA VAL A 10 -2.36 0.06 2.94
C VAL A 10 -3.22 1.31 2.97
N THR A 11 -4.40 1.20 3.56
CA THR A 11 -5.31 2.34 3.67
C THR A 11 -4.70 3.48 4.48
N VAL A 12 -4.05 3.14 5.59
CA VAL A 12 -3.39 4.14 6.43
C VAL A 12 -2.21 4.77 5.69
N LEU A 13 -1.39 3.95 5.02
CA LEU A 13 -0.29 4.47 4.21
C LEU A 13 -0.81 5.43 3.15
N GLU A 14 -1.87 5.05 2.48
CA GLU A 14 -2.44 5.88 1.43
C GLU A 14 -2.84 7.26 1.95
N ALA A 15 -3.40 7.29 3.15
CA ALA A 15 -3.79 8.55 3.76
C ALA A 15 -2.59 9.48 3.99
N LEU A 16 -1.40 8.92 4.14
CA LEU A 16 -0.19 9.69 4.41
C LEU A 16 0.63 10.01 3.17
N VAL A 17 0.33 9.38 2.05
CA VAL A 17 1.13 9.55 0.83
C VAL A 17 1.11 11.00 0.35
N LEU A 18 -0.02 11.66 0.45
CA LEU A 18 -0.15 13.03 -0.04
C LEU A 18 0.44 14.05 0.92
N GLN A 19 0.32 13.82 2.21
CA GLN A 19 0.83 14.75 3.21
C GLN A 19 0.84 14.11 4.58
N PRO A 20 1.71 14.58 5.48
CA PRO A 20 1.66 14.14 6.87
C PRO A 20 0.32 14.51 7.51
N ARG A 21 -0.12 13.70 8.46
CA ARG A 21 -1.39 13.93 9.14
C ARG A 21 -1.32 13.57 10.60
N LYS A 22 -2.18 14.20 11.39
CA LYS A 22 -2.35 13.85 12.79
C LYS A 22 -3.18 12.58 12.89
N LEU A 23 -3.08 11.90 14.02
CA LEU A 23 -3.82 10.66 14.26
C LEU A 23 -5.32 10.80 13.99
N ASP A 24 -5.93 11.83 14.55
CA ASP A 24 -7.37 12.04 14.38
C ASP A 24 -7.75 12.28 12.92
N SER A 25 -6.91 13.01 12.21
CA SER A 25 -7.13 13.28 10.80
C SER A 25 -7.08 12.00 9.98
N ILE A 26 -6.13 11.12 10.30
CA ILE A 26 -6.03 9.84 9.61
C ILE A 26 -7.27 9.02 9.85
N ALA A 27 -7.68 8.90 11.11
CA ALA A 27 -8.85 8.11 11.48
C ALA A 27 -10.11 8.62 10.76
N TYR A 28 -10.28 9.92 10.70
CA TYR A 28 -11.41 10.50 10.02
C TYR A 28 -11.38 10.20 8.52
N LYS A 29 -10.22 10.36 7.92
CA LYS A 29 -10.08 10.16 6.48
C LYS A 29 -10.29 8.72 6.07
N VAL A 30 -9.77 7.77 6.85
CA VAL A 30 -9.90 6.35 6.50
C VAL A 30 -11.15 5.71 7.08
N LYS A 31 -11.90 6.46 7.88
CA LYS A 31 -13.14 5.98 8.51
C LYS A 31 -12.91 4.75 9.36
N MET A 32 -11.88 4.81 10.19
CA MET A 32 -11.53 3.74 11.11
C MET A 32 -11.47 4.29 12.53
N GLU A 33 -11.60 3.41 13.51
CA GLU A 33 -11.46 3.81 14.91
C GLU A 33 -10.02 4.27 15.16
N VAL A 34 -9.88 5.27 16.03
CA VAL A 34 -8.57 5.82 16.38
C VAL A 34 -7.63 4.73 16.89
N ASN A 35 -8.13 3.84 17.74
CA ASN A 35 -7.30 2.76 18.27
C ASN A 35 -6.82 1.81 17.18
N SER A 36 -7.65 1.54 16.21
CA SER A 36 -7.29 0.68 15.10
C SER A 36 -6.21 1.35 14.24
N VAL A 37 -6.38 2.65 13.99
CA VAL A 37 -5.39 3.42 13.23
C VAL A 37 -4.06 3.44 13.99
N LYS A 38 -4.12 3.64 15.30
CA LYS A 38 -2.90 3.68 16.11
C LYS A 38 -2.14 2.37 16.04
N ARG A 39 -2.84 1.24 16.13
CA ARG A 39 -2.19 -0.06 16.00
C ARG A 39 -1.55 -0.25 14.63
N SER A 40 -2.24 0.19 13.59
CA SER A 40 -1.68 0.13 12.25
C SER A 40 -0.43 0.99 12.12
N LEU A 41 -0.48 2.20 12.69
CA LEU A 41 0.66 3.10 12.67
C LEU A 41 1.84 2.52 13.44
N ASP A 42 1.59 1.91 14.59
CA ASP A 42 2.65 1.29 15.37
C ASP A 42 3.36 0.21 14.56
N PHE A 43 2.60 -0.60 13.85
CA PHE A 43 3.16 -1.62 12.98
C PHE A 43 3.99 -0.99 11.85
N LEU A 44 3.45 0.03 11.22
CA LEU A 44 4.12 0.70 10.11
C LEU A 44 5.41 1.39 10.57
N ILE A 45 5.38 1.97 11.75
CA ILE A 45 6.57 2.61 12.32
C ILE A 45 7.62 1.56 12.64
N SER A 46 7.21 0.43 13.22
CA SER A 46 8.14 -0.66 13.53
C SER A 46 8.85 -1.18 12.30
N ASN A 47 8.23 -1.07 11.15
CA ASN A 47 8.81 -1.54 9.90
C ASN A 47 9.42 -0.40 9.08
N GLU A 48 9.56 0.77 9.68
CA GLU A 48 10.17 1.93 9.06
C GLU A 48 9.45 2.43 7.81
N LEU A 49 8.16 2.18 7.74
CA LEU A 49 7.33 2.62 6.61
C LEU A 49 6.69 3.97 6.88
N VAL A 50 6.56 4.31 8.16
CA VAL A 50 5.97 5.57 8.62
C VAL A 50 6.87 6.10 9.73
N GLU A 51 6.97 7.42 9.84
CA GLU A 51 7.68 8.04 10.93
C GLU A 51 6.77 9.03 11.62
N LYS A 52 7.02 9.22 12.91
CA LYS A 52 6.33 10.21 13.70
C LYS A 52 7.20 11.46 13.73
N ARG A 53 6.61 12.60 13.40
CA ARG A 53 7.30 13.90 13.44
C ARG A 53 6.62 14.78 14.44
N ARG A 54 7.42 15.42 15.27
CA ARG A 54 6.90 16.39 16.23
C ARG A 54 6.99 17.78 15.63
N LEU A 55 5.85 18.43 15.56
CA LEU A 55 5.81 19.83 15.17
C LEU A 55 5.96 20.68 16.42
N SER A 56 5.80 21.98 16.32
CA SER A 56 5.95 22.86 17.46
C SER A 56 4.95 22.49 18.57
N GLY A 57 5.38 22.54 19.80
CA GLY A 57 4.53 22.22 20.95
C GLY A 57 4.24 20.74 21.06
N LYS A 58 2.97 20.41 21.30
CA LYS A 58 2.54 19.03 21.50
C LYS A 58 1.99 18.37 20.24
N HIS A 59 2.12 19.04 19.11
CA HIS A 59 1.55 18.53 17.88
C HIS A 59 2.47 17.49 17.27
N GLU A 60 1.91 16.33 16.99
CA GLU A 60 2.62 15.24 16.32
C GLU A 60 1.87 14.88 15.04
N VAL A 61 2.64 14.59 14.00
CA VAL A 61 2.07 14.10 12.74
C VAL A 61 2.79 12.83 12.34
N TYR A 62 2.13 12.05 11.52
CA TYR A 62 2.71 10.83 10.96
C TYR A 62 2.96 11.08 9.49
N ALA A 63 4.09 10.61 9.00
CA ALA A 63 4.49 10.83 7.62
C ALA A 63 5.02 9.53 7.03
N VAL A 64 4.75 9.30 5.75
CA VAL A 64 5.28 8.15 5.06
C VAL A 64 6.78 8.36 4.80
N THR A 65 7.57 7.31 4.97
CA THR A 65 9.01 7.35 4.67
C THR A 65 9.20 6.99 3.20
N GLU A 66 10.44 7.12 2.72
CA GLU A 66 10.76 6.69 1.35
C GLU A 66 10.48 5.20 1.19
N ARG A 67 10.85 4.42 2.19
CA ARG A 67 10.58 2.99 2.19
C ARG A 67 9.08 2.72 2.16
N GLY A 68 8.32 3.48 2.96
CA GLY A 68 6.87 3.35 2.98
C GLY A 68 6.24 3.68 1.64
N LEU A 69 6.72 4.71 0.99
CA LEU A 69 6.21 5.11 -0.32
C LEU A 69 6.48 4.02 -1.36
N SER A 70 7.68 3.45 -1.32
CA SER A 70 8.06 2.38 -2.23
C SER A 70 7.18 1.15 -2.03
N VAL A 71 6.99 0.76 -0.78
CA VAL A 71 6.13 -0.37 -0.44
C VAL A 71 4.69 -0.11 -0.87
N TYR A 72 4.20 1.10 -0.62
CA TYR A 72 2.84 1.46 -1.02
C TYR A 72 2.64 1.31 -2.53
N LYS A 73 3.59 1.80 -3.32
CA LYS A 73 3.51 1.70 -4.78
C LYS A 73 3.45 0.24 -5.22
N THR A 74 4.27 -0.60 -4.61
CA THR A 74 4.28 -2.02 -4.94
C THR A 74 2.94 -2.68 -4.60
N LEU A 75 2.44 -2.41 -3.41
CA LEU A 75 1.16 -3.00 -2.98
C LEU A 75 0.00 -2.51 -3.83
N ARG A 76 0.02 -1.25 -4.21
CA ARG A 76 -1.00 -0.70 -5.07
C ARG A 76 -1.01 -1.40 -6.43
N THR A 77 0.16 -1.64 -6.98
CA THR A 77 0.28 -2.35 -8.26
C THR A 77 -0.26 -3.77 -8.16
N LEU A 78 0.10 -4.47 -7.08
CA LEU A 78 -0.39 -5.83 -6.86
C LEU A 78 -1.91 -5.88 -6.74
N ARG A 79 -2.48 -4.92 -6.00
CA ARG A 79 -3.94 -4.84 -5.85
C ARG A 79 -4.62 -4.58 -7.19
N TYR A 80 -4.03 -3.73 -7.99
CA TYR A 80 -4.58 -3.42 -9.30
C TYR A 80 -4.59 -4.66 -10.19
N LEU A 81 -3.49 -5.39 -10.22
CA LEU A 81 -3.40 -6.62 -11.01
C LEU A 81 -4.40 -7.67 -10.54
N GLU A 82 -4.58 -7.78 -9.23
CA GLU A 82 -5.56 -8.71 -8.69
C GLU A 82 -6.97 -8.35 -9.09
N LYS A 83 -7.29 -7.06 -9.09
CA LYS A 83 -8.60 -6.59 -9.53
C LYS A 83 -8.84 -6.91 -11.00
N LEU A 84 -7.83 -6.74 -11.82
CA LEU A 84 -7.94 -7.06 -13.23
C LEU A 84 -8.25 -8.55 -13.43
N LYS A 85 -7.58 -9.40 -12.67
CA LYS A 85 -7.83 -10.82 -12.71
C LYS A 85 -9.29 -11.16 -12.42
N LYS A 86 -9.86 -10.50 -11.43
CA LYS A 86 -11.20 -10.78 -10.98
C LYS A 86 -12.28 -10.23 -11.92
N THR A 87 -12.00 -9.12 -12.58
CA THR A 87 -13.01 -8.43 -13.36
C THR A 87 -13.00 -8.79 -14.83
N LEU A 88 -11.91 -9.33 -15.35
CA LEU A 88 -11.85 -9.69 -16.77
C LEU A 88 -12.57 -10.99 -17.03
N PRO A 89 -13.49 -11.00 -18.01
CA PRO A 89 -14.23 -12.22 -18.33
C PRO A 89 -13.37 -13.31 -18.95
N VAL A 90 -12.28 -12.95 -19.59
CA VAL A 90 -11.38 -13.90 -20.23
C VAL A 90 -10.09 -14.04 -19.43
N VAL A 91 -10.26 -14.51 -18.20
CA VAL A 91 -9.17 -14.63 -17.25
C VAL A 91 -8.04 -15.51 -17.79
N GLU A 92 -8.40 -16.59 -18.46
CA GLU A 92 -7.40 -17.52 -18.98
C GLU A 92 -6.51 -16.88 -20.04
N GLU A 93 -7.11 -16.16 -20.98
CA GLU A 93 -6.34 -15.46 -21.99
C GLU A 93 -5.45 -14.41 -21.40
N ALA A 94 -5.97 -13.66 -20.42
CA ALA A 94 -5.19 -12.65 -19.75
C ALA A 94 -3.99 -13.26 -19.03
N ARG A 95 -4.20 -14.44 -18.44
CA ARG A 95 -3.13 -15.14 -17.74
C ARG A 95 -2.06 -15.60 -18.72
N GLU A 96 -2.46 -16.13 -19.86
CA GLU A 96 -1.51 -16.56 -20.88
C GLU A 96 -0.69 -15.40 -21.40
N VAL A 97 -1.35 -14.29 -21.70
CA VAL A 97 -0.64 -13.11 -22.18
C VAL A 97 0.35 -12.61 -21.14
N THR A 98 -0.06 -12.58 -19.88
CA THR A 98 0.80 -12.15 -18.81
C THR A 98 2.02 -13.06 -18.68
N SER A 99 1.80 -14.37 -18.77
CA SER A 99 2.90 -15.34 -18.71
C SER A 99 3.86 -15.15 -19.86
N MET A 100 3.33 -14.95 -21.06
CA MET A 100 4.16 -14.73 -22.23
C MET A 100 5.01 -13.47 -22.07
N LEU A 101 4.41 -12.40 -21.59
CA LEU A 101 5.14 -11.16 -21.41
C LEU A 101 6.22 -11.30 -20.33
N THR A 102 5.94 -12.08 -19.31
CA THR A 102 6.89 -12.32 -18.26
C THR A 102 8.04 -13.20 -18.70
N GLU A 103 7.74 -14.20 -19.52
CA GLU A 103 8.74 -15.15 -19.98
C GLU A 103 9.56 -14.67 -21.17
N GLN A 104 8.96 -13.89 -22.03
CA GLN A 104 9.64 -13.43 -23.24
C GLN A 104 11.01 -12.80 -23.00
N PRO A 105 11.17 -11.90 -22.03
CA PRO A 105 12.49 -11.32 -21.81
C PRO A 105 13.55 -12.36 -21.51
N ARG A 106 13.19 -13.41 -20.76
CA ARG A 106 14.13 -14.46 -20.44
C ARG A 106 14.45 -15.31 -21.64
N LYS A 107 13.43 -15.69 -22.38
CA LYS A 107 13.63 -16.46 -23.60
C LYS A 107 14.47 -15.70 -24.61
N PHE A 108 14.21 -14.41 -24.70
CA PHE A 108 14.95 -13.56 -25.60
C PHE A 108 16.42 -13.54 -25.23
N LYS A 109 16.71 -13.44 -23.97
CA LYS A 109 18.08 -13.48 -23.47
C LYS A 109 18.75 -14.81 -23.74
N GLU A 110 18.01 -15.90 -23.56
CA GLU A 110 18.52 -17.21 -23.76
C GLU A 110 18.87 -17.49 -25.23
N SER A 111 18.11 -16.94 -26.13
CA SER A 111 18.32 -17.15 -27.55
C SER A 111 19.48 -16.33 -28.09
N GLN A 112 20.03 -15.47 -27.27
CA GLN A 112 21.20 -14.71 -27.61
C GLN A 112 22.46 -15.34 -27.04
#